data_8c6c78fd1361c4144ff4d29311b090fa
#
_entry.id   8c6c78fd1361c4144ff4d29311b090fa
#
_cell.length_a   1.000
_cell.length_b   1.000
_cell.length_c   1.000
_cell.angle_alpha   90.00
_cell.angle_beta   90.00
_cell.angle_gamma   90.00
#
_symmetry.space_group_name_H-M   'P 1'
#
loop_
_entity.id
_entity.type
_entity.pdbx_description
1 polymer ?
#
loop_
_entity_poly.entity_id
_entity_poly.type
_entity_poly.pdbx_seq_one_letter_code
_entity_poly.pdbx_strand_id
1 'polypeptide(L)'
;SQTRLLQSTGSNDDHHKLEAYFQAVRAAELELGKVRDWMDRPKPTIEAMPPVDSSDPADILERIDLWLELIPLIIATDSSRVISLMIQDHGVVPRLTGVTADQHNLSHHGQDPGKITQLRQVETEIITRLGSLLDSLDRQQEDSESLLDQTQILFGSNLGNANSHNAENLPILVAGGGFRHGSHVKHDEHVNPPLCNLYVSLVQKMGVETESFGQSTQALNWS
;
A
#
# COMPACT_ATOMS: atom_id res chain seq x y z
N SER A 1 -22.93 23.15 -31.89
CA SER A 1 -22.28 23.15 -30.57
C SER A 1 -20.88 23.77 -30.68
N GLN A 2 -20.39 24.40 -29.62
CA GLN A 2 -19.03 24.99 -29.53
C GLN A 2 -17.95 23.99 -29.93
N THR A 3 -18.14 22.72 -29.61
CA THR A 3 -17.24 21.63 -29.96
C THR A 3 -17.02 21.50 -31.46
N ARG A 4 -18.09 21.59 -32.27
CA ARG A 4 -17.97 21.53 -33.72
C ARG A 4 -17.23 22.75 -34.31
N LEU A 5 -17.39 23.92 -33.69
CA LEU A 5 -16.66 25.13 -34.09
C LEU A 5 -15.14 24.97 -33.80
N LEU A 6 -14.77 24.48 -32.62
CA LEU A 6 -13.37 24.21 -32.28
C LEU A 6 -12.74 23.16 -33.20
N GLN A 7 -13.49 22.12 -33.56
CA GLN A 7 -13.02 21.10 -34.51
C GLN A 7 -12.86 21.63 -35.95
N SER A 8 -13.55 22.73 -36.32
CA SER A 8 -13.48 23.29 -37.66
C SER A 8 -12.46 24.44 -37.82
N THR A 9 -12.00 25.04 -36.72
CA THR A 9 -11.14 26.25 -36.73
C THR A 9 -9.80 26.05 -36.03
N GLY A 10 -9.60 24.93 -35.35
CA GLY A 10 -8.36 24.64 -34.62
C GLY A 10 -7.19 24.24 -35.53
N SER A 11 -5.98 24.41 -35.05
CA SER A 11 -4.78 23.83 -35.64
C SER A 11 -4.76 22.29 -35.46
N ASN A 12 -3.88 21.57 -36.17
CA ASN A 12 -3.71 20.13 -35.98
C ASN A 12 -3.35 19.78 -34.52
N ASP A 13 -2.56 20.61 -33.86
CA ASP A 13 -2.22 20.42 -32.44
C ASP A 13 -3.44 20.58 -31.52
N ASP A 14 -4.31 21.54 -31.82
CA ASP A 14 -5.58 21.72 -31.09
C ASP A 14 -6.52 20.53 -31.29
N HIS A 15 -6.56 19.96 -32.48
CA HIS A 15 -7.33 18.76 -32.78
C HIS A 15 -6.82 17.55 -31.99
N HIS A 16 -5.51 17.34 -31.93
CA HIS A 16 -4.92 16.26 -31.14
C HIS A 16 -5.22 16.41 -29.63
N LYS A 17 -5.13 17.64 -29.11
CA LYS A 17 -5.46 17.91 -27.69
C LYS A 17 -6.94 17.67 -27.39
N LEU A 18 -7.84 18.12 -28.28
CA LEU A 18 -9.27 17.88 -28.14
C LEU A 18 -9.61 16.39 -28.20
N GLU A 19 -9.00 15.64 -29.11
CA GLU A 19 -9.20 14.19 -29.22
C GLU A 19 -8.73 13.48 -27.94
N ALA A 20 -7.54 13.78 -27.43
CA ALA A 20 -7.03 13.25 -26.19
C ALA A 20 -7.96 13.58 -25.00
N TYR A 21 -8.49 14.79 -24.94
CA TYR A 21 -9.47 15.20 -23.93
C TYR A 21 -10.75 14.36 -24.00
N PHE A 22 -11.33 14.20 -25.21
CA PHE A 22 -12.55 13.40 -25.36
C PHE A 22 -12.32 11.93 -25.04
N GLN A 23 -11.17 11.38 -25.39
CA GLN A 23 -10.81 10.00 -25.02
C GLN A 23 -10.69 9.86 -23.50
N ALA A 24 -10.06 10.81 -22.82
CA ALA A 24 -9.97 10.82 -21.36
C ALA A 24 -11.35 10.94 -20.68
N VAL A 25 -12.24 11.83 -21.18
CA VAL A 25 -13.60 11.95 -20.65
C VAL A 25 -14.38 10.65 -20.85
N ARG A 26 -14.28 10.04 -22.04
CA ARG A 26 -15.00 8.79 -22.32
C ARG A 26 -14.47 7.63 -21.47
N ALA A 27 -13.17 7.55 -21.26
CA ALA A 27 -12.59 6.57 -20.36
C ALA A 27 -13.11 6.76 -18.92
N ALA A 28 -13.19 8.01 -18.43
CA ALA A 28 -13.74 8.32 -17.12
C ALA A 28 -15.23 7.96 -17.01
N GLU A 29 -16.05 8.22 -18.06
CA GLU A 29 -17.45 7.83 -18.09
C GLU A 29 -17.64 6.31 -18.03
N LEU A 30 -16.79 5.54 -18.73
CA LEU A 30 -16.82 4.08 -18.70
C LEU A 30 -16.47 3.55 -17.32
N GLU A 31 -15.43 4.12 -16.70
CA GLU A 31 -15.02 3.74 -15.33
C GLU A 31 -16.11 4.09 -14.29
N LEU A 32 -16.76 5.24 -14.41
CA LEU A 32 -17.92 5.60 -13.58
C LEU A 32 -19.08 4.60 -13.73
N GLY A 33 -19.32 4.09 -14.95
CA GLY A 33 -20.30 3.03 -15.18
C GLY A 33 -19.95 1.76 -14.40
N LYS A 34 -18.72 1.29 -14.51
CA LYS A 34 -18.22 0.12 -13.75
C LYS A 34 -18.34 0.31 -12.24
N VAL A 35 -17.99 1.50 -11.73
CA VAL A 35 -18.10 1.82 -10.30
C VAL A 35 -19.55 1.74 -9.83
N ARG A 36 -20.51 2.27 -10.61
CA ARG A 36 -21.95 2.17 -10.30
C ARG A 36 -22.39 0.71 -10.25
N ASP A 37 -22.09 -0.06 -11.30
CA ASP A 37 -22.43 -1.50 -11.36
C ASP A 37 -21.86 -2.27 -10.17
N TRP A 38 -20.66 -1.89 -9.74
CA TRP A 38 -20.01 -2.51 -8.57
C TRP A 38 -20.67 -2.08 -7.25
N MET A 39 -21.07 -0.80 -7.11
CA MET A 39 -21.75 -0.30 -5.90
C MET A 39 -23.15 -0.93 -5.73
N ASP A 40 -23.85 -1.18 -6.84
CA ASP A 40 -25.17 -1.81 -6.82
C ASP A 40 -25.12 -3.34 -6.62
N ARG A 41 -23.94 -3.96 -6.70
CA ARG A 41 -23.76 -5.40 -6.46
C ARG A 41 -23.95 -5.71 -4.97
N PRO A 42 -24.80 -6.68 -4.62
CA PRO A 42 -24.86 -7.17 -3.24
C PRO A 42 -23.50 -7.59 -2.73
N LYS A 43 -23.11 -7.07 -1.58
CA LYS A 43 -21.84 -7.41 -0.95
C LYS A 43 -21.97 -8.67 -0.12
N PRO A 44 -20.92 -9.51 -0.04
CA PRO A 44 -20.88 -10.62 0.90
C PRO A 44 -21.13 -10.12 2.31
N THR A 45 -21.90 -10.88 3.06
CA THR A 45 -22.13 -10.63 4.50
C THR A 45 -21.26 -11.57 5.30
N ILE A 46 -20.62 -11.05 6.32
CA ILE A 46 -19.77 -11.82 7.23
C ILE A 46 -20.32 -11.71 8.64
N GLU A 47 -20.21 -12.79 9.41
CA GLU A 47 -20.52 -12.79 10.84
C GLU A 47 -19.23 -12.37 11.58
N ALA A 48 -19.07 -11.07 11.82
CA ALA A 48 -17.96 -10.53 12.60
C ALA A 48 -18.44 -9.44 13.54
N MET A 49 -17.82 -9.36 14.71
CA MET A 49 -18.03 -8.21 15.59
C MET A 49 -17.19 -7.04 15.06
N PRO A 50 -17.74 -5.82 15.09
CA PRO A 50 -16.96 -4.65 14.75
C PRO A 50 -15.75 -4.53 15.70
N PRO A 51 -14.56 -4.23 15.18
CA PRO A 51 -13.41 -3.91 16.02
C PRO A 51 -13.72 -2.72 16.94
N VAL A 52 -13.14 -2.74 18.13
CA VAL A 52 -13.36 -1.68 19.14
C VAL A 52 -12.25 -0.65 19.01
N ASP A 53 -12.62 0.61 18.81
CA ASP A 53 -11.67 1.72 18.78
C ASP A 53 -11.12 2.01 20.18
N SER A 54 -9.82 2.27 20.27
CA SER A 54 -9.21 2.80 21.48
C SER A 54 -9.64 4.24 21.69
N SER A 55 -10.15 4.53 22.87
CA SER A 55 -10.57 5.89 23.25
C SER A 55 -9.40 6.82 23.53
N ASP A 56 -8.19 6.28 23.72
CA ASP A 56 -6.99 7.05 24.03
C ASP A 56 -6.12 7.28 22.78
N PRO A 57 -5.93 8.52 22.35
CA PRO A 57 -5.05 8.82 21.22
C PRO A 57 -3.60 8.37 21.39
N ALA A 58 -3.16 8.12 22.65
CA ALA A 58 -1.81 7.64 22.94
C ALA A 58 -1.64 6.13 22.71
N ASP A 59 -2.72 5.39 22.51
CA ASP A 59 -2.68 3.96 22.24
C ASP A 59 -2.46 3.67 20.75
N ILE A 60 -1.31 4.12 20.25
CA ILE A 60 -0.94 3.98 18.83
C ILE A 60 -0.97 2.52 18.37
N LEU A 61 -0.46 1.62 19.19
CA LEU A 61 -0.36 0.20 18.84
C LEU A 61 -1.74 -0.45 18.75
N GLU A 62 -2.66 -0.13 19.65
CA GLU A 62 -4.04 -0.61 19.60
C GLU A 62 -4.78 -0.04 18.37
N ARG A 63 -4.49 1.20 17.98
CA ARG A 63 -5.05 1.79 16.76
C ARG A 63 -4.50 1.16 15.50
N ILE A 64 -3.23 0.75 15.50
CA ILE A 64 -2.67 -0.07 14.41
C ILE A 64 -3.41 -1.42 14.34
N ASP A 65 -3.60 -2.08 15.49
CA ASP A 65 -4.36 -3.33 15.57
C ASP A 65 -5.75 -3.17 14.96
N LEU A 66 -6.49 -2.12 15.37
CA LEU A 66 -7.81 -1.80 14.81
C LEU A 66 -7.81 -1.71 13.29
N TRP A 67 -6.87 -0.96 12.70
CA TRP A 67 -6.79 -0.81 11.25
C TRP A 67 -6.45 -2.13 10.56
N LEU A 68 -5.52 -2.90 11.13
CA LEU A 68 -5.13 -4.19 10.57
C LEU A 68 -6.25 -5.25 10.70
N GLU A 69 -7.06 -5.20 11.76
CA GLU A 69 -8.25 -6.05 11.93
C GLU A 69 -9.37 -5.70 10.94
N LEU A 70 -9.49 -4.43 10.52
CA LEU A 70 -10.46 -4.01 9.53
C LEU A 70 -10.12 -4.50 8.10
N ILE A 71 -8.85 -4.67 7.76
CA ILE A 71 -8.42 -5.05 6.41
C ILE A 71 -9.04 -6.36 5.94
N PRO A 72 -8.96 -7.49 6.69
CA PRO A 72 -9.61 -8.73 6.28
C PRO A 72 -11.12 -8.60 6.10
N LEU A 73 -11.79 -7.80 6.95
CA LEU A 73 -13.23 -7.57 6.85
C LEU A 73 -13.59 -6.77 5.60
N ILE A 74 -12.81 -5.75 5.26
CA ILE A 74 -12.99 -4.94 4.05
C ILE A 74 -12.85 -5.82 2.80
N ILE A 75 -11.86 -6.71 2.78
CA ILE A 75 -11.61 -7.63 1.66
C ILE A 75 -12.72 -8.67 1.57
N ALA A 76 -13.05 -9.36 2.67
CA ALA A 76 -14.05 -10.42 2.71
C ALA A 76 -15.46 -9.93 2.36
N THR A 77 -15.78 -8.67 2.63
CA THR A 77 -17.05 -8.03 2.22
C THR A 77 -17.02 -7.43 0.83
N ASP A 78 -15.92 -7.57 0.10
CA ASP A 78 -15.71 -6.89 -1.20
C ASP A 78 -16.03 -5.38 -1.12
N SER A 79 -15.73 -4.75 0.01
CA SER A 79 -15.97 -3.32 0.22
C SER A 79 -14.90 -2.47 -0.47
N SER A 80 -13.67 -2.93 -0.50
CA SER A 80 -12.57 -2.37 -1.30
C SER A 80 -11.57 -3.46 -1.66
N ARG A 81 -11.03 -3.38 -2.88
CA ARG A 81 -9.95 -4.26 -3.36
C ARG A 81 -8.59 -3.59 -3.33
N VAL A 82 -8.53 -2.31 -3.01
CA VAL A 82 -7.29 -1.55 -2.87
C VAL A 82 -7.35 -0.79 -1.56
N ILE A 83 -6.37 -1.03 -0.71
CA ILE A 83 -6.26 -0.42 0.61
C ILE A 83 -4.85 0.14 0.74
N SER A 84 -4.75 1.38 1.19
CA SER A 84 -3.48 1.98 1.59
C SER A 84 -3.57 2.48 3.02
N LEU A 85 -2.57 2.13 3.83
CA LEU A 85 -2.48 2.52 5.21
C LEU A 85 -1.11 3.15 5.46
N MET A 86 -1.09 4.36 5.99
CA MET A 86 0.13 5.01 6.47
C MET A 86 0.21 4.83 7.98
N ILE A 87 1.19 4.05 8.42
CA ILE A 87 1.49 3.85 9.84
C ILE A 87 2.52 4.91 10.24
N GLN A 88 2.02 6.03 10.72
CA GLN A 88 2.84 7.15 11.15
C GLN A 88 2.13 7.92 12.26
N ASP A 89 2.87 8.20 13.33
CA ASP A 89 2.40 9.14 14.35
C ASP A 89 3.58 9.97 14.87
N HIS A 90 3.48 11.26 14.70
CA HIS A 90 4.46 12.21 15.17
C HIS A 90 4.04 12.76 16.55
N GLY A 91 4.93 12.65 17.50
CA GLY A 91 4.77 13.26 18.82
C GLY A 91 3.97 12.43 19.82
N VAL A 92 3.55 11.22 19.47
CA VAL A 92 2.93 10.30 20.44
C VAL A 92 3.91 9.23 20.85
N VAL A 93 4.16 9.11 22.15
CA VAL A 93 5.03 8.09 22.73
C VAL A 93 4.22 6.79 22.87
N PRO A 94 4.63 5.69 22.19
CA PRO A 94 3.93 4.41 22.32
C PRO A 94 3.99 3.88 23.76
N ARG A 95 2.91 3.24 24.22
CA ARG A 95 2.85 2.61 25.53
C ARG A 95 3.61 1.28 25.56
N LEU A 96 4.94 1.38 25.45
CA LEU A 96 5.86 0.27 25.55
C LEU A 96 6.81 0.48 26.71
N THR A 97 7.05 -0.56 27.51
CA THR A 97 8.00 -0.50 28.61
C THR A 97 9.40 -0.16 28.10
N GLY A 98 9.97 0.92 28.60
CA GLY A 98 11.30 1.37 28.22
C GLY A 98 11.35 2.27 26.99
N VAL A 99 10.21 2.59 26.37
CA VAL A 99 10.08 3.60 25.32
C VAL A 99 9.65 4.92 25.94
N THR A 100 10.43 5.97 25.72
CA THR A 100 10.23 7.29 26.35
C THR A 100 10.12 8.43 25.35
N ALA A 101 10.22 8.14 24.06
CA ALA A 101 10.06 9.11 22.98
C ALA A 101 9.23 8.53 21.82
N ASP A 102 8.65 9.41 21.03
CA ASP A 102 7.91 9.01 19.82
C ASP A 102 8.84 8.46 18.73
N GLN A 103 8.27 7.72 17.79
CA GLN A 103 9.02 7.04 16.73
C GLN A 103 9.85 8.03 15.89
N HIS A 104 9.32 9.23 15.60
CA HIS A 104 10.04 10.22 14.82
C HIS A 104 11.31 10.69 15.54
N ASN A 105 11.21 11.04 16.82
CA ASN A 105 12.37 11.43 17.61
C ASN A 105 13.39 10.29 17.75
N LEU A 106 12.92 9.03 17.86
CA LEU A 106 13.78 7.86 17.91
C LEU A 106 14.46 7.60 16.56
N SER A 107 13.80 7.87 15.45
CA SER A 107 14.38 7.70 14.11
C SER A 107 15.54 8.65 13.83
N HIS A 108 15.54 9.82 14.48
CA HIS A 108 16.68 10.75 14.53
C HIS A 108 17.63 10.40 15.67
N HIS A 109 18.10 9.16 15.68
CA HIS A 109 18.89 8.60 16.80
C HIS A 109 20.30 9.17 16.93
N GLY A 110 20.90 9.77 15.88
CA GLY A 110 22.27 10.29 15.96
C GLY A 110 23.32 9.27 16.40
N GLN A 111 23.08 7.99 16.14
CA GLN A 111 23.87 6.84 16.59
C GLN A 111 23.83 6.59 18.12
N ASP A 112 22.89 7.18 18.85
CA ASP A 112 22.66 6.90 20.26
C ASP A 112 22.11 5.48 20.45
N PRO A 113 22.83 4.58 21.18
CA PRO A 113 22.39 3.21 21.35
C PRO A 113 21.07 3.06 22.10
N GLY A 114 20.75 3.99 23.02
CA GLY A 114 19.51 3.99 23.77
C GLY A 114 18.31 4.30 22.87
N LYS A 115 18.44 5.30 21.98
CA LYS A 115 17.40 5.61 20.97
C LYS A 115 17.23 4.46 19.98
N ILE A 116 18.33 3.87 19.49
CA ILE A 116 18.27 2.73 18.55
C ILE A 116 17.56 1.54 19.20
N THR A 117 17.80 1.29 20.49
CA THR A 117 17.14 0.20 21.21
C THR A 117 15.62 0.44 21.31
N GLN A 118 15.21 1.65 21.65
CA GLN A 118 13.79 2.02 21.73
C GLN A 118 13.12 1.97 20.36
N LEU A 119 13.77 2.51 19.34
CA LEU A 119 13.25 2.46 17.96
C LEU A 119 13.02 1.02 17.52
N ARG A 120 14.00 0.14 17.75
CA ARG A 120 13.86 -1.28 17.45
C ARG A 120 12.68 -1.94 18.14
N GLN A 121 12.38 -1.57 19.39
CA GLN A 121 11.20 -2.07 20.09
C GLN A 121 9.92 -1.65 19.38
N VAL A 122 9.77 -0.37 19.03
CA VAL A 122 8.59 0.14 18.34
C VAL A 122 8.40 -0.53 16.97
N GLU A 123 9.48 -0.62 16.19
CA GLU A 123 9.44 -1.25 14.86
C GLU A 123 9.14 -2.75 14.95
N THR A 124 9.68 -3.44 15.95
CA THR A 124 9.37 -4.86 16.18
C THR A 124 7.88 -5.06 16.46
N GLU A 125 7.25 -4.19 17.25
CA GLU A 125 5.83 -4.25 17.52
C GLU A 125 4.99 -4.03 16.25
N ILE A 126 5.39 -3.11 15.38
CA ILE A 126 4.72 -2.86 14.10
C ILE A 126 4.83 -4.10 13.19
N ILE A 127 6.01 -4.69 13.07
CA ILE A 127 6.24 -5.90 12.26
C ILE A 127 5.49 -7.11 12.84
N THR A 128 5.40 -7.24 14.16
CA THR A 128 4.62 -8.29 14.80
C THR A 128 3.14 -8.19 14.44
N ARG A 129 2.59 -6.98 14.42
CA ARG A 129 1.21 -6.72 14.01
C ARG A 129 0.96 -6.99 12.54
N LEU A 130 1.92 -6.65 11.67
CA LEU A 130 1.88 -7.08 10.28
C LEU A 130 1.83 -8.61 10.17
N GLY A 131 2.63 -9.34 10.96
CA GLY A 131 2.56 -10.80 11.04
C GLY A 131 1.16 -11.30 11.42
N SER A 132 0.52 -10.66 12.40
CA SER A 132 -0.86 -10.99 12.79
C SER A 132 -1.88 -10.76 11.66
N LEU A 133 -1.71 -9.71 10.86
CA LEU A 133 -2.53 -9.49 9.66
C LEU A 133 -2.34 -10.62 8.64
N LEU A 134 -1.09 -10.99 8.35
CA LEU A 134 -0.80 -12.10 7.42
C LEU A 134 -1.44 -13.41 7.89
N ASP A 135 -1.29 -13.73 9.17
CA ASP A 135 -1.92 -14.90 9.78
C ASP A 135 -3.45 -14.86 9.72
N SER A 136 -4.04 -13.67 9.86
CA SER A 136 -5.49 -13.50 9.76
C SER A 136 -6.00 -13.74 8.36
N LEU A 137 -5.30 -13.22 7.34
CA LEU A 137 -5.64 -13.45 5.94
C LEU A 137 -5.40 -14.89 5.49
N ASP A 138 -4.36 -15.53 6.01
CA ASP A 138 -4.05 -16.93 5.68
C ASP A 138 -5.09 -17.91 6.25
N ARG A 139 -5.64 -17.61 7.43
CA ARG A 139 -6.70 -18.43 8.05
C ARG A 139 -8.06 -18.30 7.38
N GLN A 140 -8.33 -17.21 6.68
CA GLN A 140 -9.59 -17.00 5.98
C GLN A 140 -9.53 -17.63 4.60
N GLN A 141 -10.46 -18.53 4.30
CA GLN A 141 -10.55 -19.23 3.02
C GLN A 141 -11.66 -18.65 2.16
N GLU A 142 -11.38 -18.46 0.90
CA GLU A 142 -12.35 -18.17 -0.16
C GLU A 142 -12.17 -19.21 -1.26
N ASP A 143 -13.22 -19.95 -1.54
CA ASP A 143 -13.18 -21.16 -2.39
C ASP A 143 -12.15 -22.20 -1.91
N SER A 144 -10.99 -22.29 -2.50
CA SER A 144 -9.93 -23.26 -2.16
C SER A 144 -8.60 -22.60 -1.81
N GLU A 145 -8.56 -21.27 -1.75
CA GLU A 145 -7.35 -20.50 -1.50
C GLU A 145 -7.53 -19.61 -0.27
N SER A 146 -6.44 -19.25 0.38
CA SER A 146 -6.52 -18.28 1.46
C SER A 146 -6.71 -16.86 0.92
N LEU A 147 -7.29 -15.97 1.71
CA LEU A 147 -7.33 -14.55 1.34
C LEU A 147 -5.91 -13.98 1.17
N LEU A 148 -4.92 -14.55 1.86
CA LEU A 148 -3.53 -14.15 1.69
C LEU A 148 -3.01 -14.51 0.28
N ASP A 149 -3.35 -15.69 -0.23
CA ASP A 149 -2.95 -16.10 -1.59
C ASP A 149 -3.50 -15.15 -2.66
N GLN A 150 -4.69 -14.60 -2.41
CA GLN A 150 -5.38 -13.70 -3.33
C GLN A 150 -5.07 -12.20 -3.09
N THR A 151 -4.39 -11.87 -1.99
CA THR A 151 -4.13 -10.48 -1.58
C THR A 151 -2.64 -10.16 -1.65
N GLN A 152 -2.26 -9.20 -2.48
CA GLN A 152 -0.90 -8.68 -2.51
C GLN A 152 -0.70 -7.65 -1.41
N ILE A 153 0.26 -7.88 -0.54
CA ILE A 153 0.62 -6.96 0.54
C ILE A 153 2.01 -6.42 0.27
N LEU A 154 2.10 -5.11 0.18
CA LEU A 154 3.36 -4.37 0.13
C LEU A 154 3.50 -3.59 1.42
N PHE A 155 4.54 -3.86 2.18
CA PHE A 155 4.89 -3.13 3.40
C PHE A 155 6.31 -2.59 3.29
N GLY A 156 6.54 -1.38 3.75
CA GLY A 156 7.88 -0.82 3.73
C GLY A 156 7.96 0.60 4.28
N SER A 157 9.15 1.16 4.20
CA SER A 157 9.41 2.55 4.55
C SER A 157 9.76 3.36 3.30
N ASN A 158 9.44 4.64 3.32
CA ASN A 158 9.87 5.61 2.31
C ASN A 158 11.29 6.13 2.55
N LEU A 159 11.94 5.71 3.63
CA LEU A 159 13.32 6.03 3.97
C LEU A 159 14.09 4.74 4.25
N GLY A 160 15.25 4.60 3.62
CA GLY A 160 16.22 3.56 3.95
C GLY A 160 17.04 3.92 5.19
N ASN A 161 17.23 5.21 5.43
CA ASN A 161 17.86 5.73 6.63
C ASN A 161 17.14 7.01 7.09
N ALA A 162 16.27 6.88 8.07
CA ALA A 162 15.48 7.99 8.59
C ALA A 162 16.36 9.05 9.31
N ASN A 163 17.47 8.66 9.94
CA ASN A 163 18.36 9.61 10.62
C ASN A 163 19.01 10.63 9.65
N SER A 164 19.25 10.23 8.40
CA SER A 164 19.81 11.09 7.35
C SER A 164 18.81 11.50 6.28
N HIS A 165 17.53 11.09 6.40
CA HIS A 165 16.49 11.26 5.39
C HIS A 165 16.88 10.69 4.01
N ASN A 166 17.65 9.60 4.00
CA ASN A 166 18.03 8.94 2.76
C ASN A 166 16.93 7.98 2.29
N ALA A 167 16.49 8.14 1.04
CA ALA A 167 15.47 7.32 0.40
C ALA A 167 16.06 6.21 -0.49
N GLU A 168 17.34 5.86 -0.32
CA GLU A 168 17.98 4.73 -0.99
C GLU A 168 17.89 3.46 -0.12
N ASN A 169 18.02 2.29 -0.74
CA ASN A 169 18.01 0.99 -0.07
C ASN A 169 16.76 0.80 0.83
N LEU A 170 15.59 1.07 0.27
CA LEU A 170 14.33 0.99 1.02
C LEU A 170 14.08 -0.43 1.54
N PRO A 171 13.73 -0.60 2.83
CA PRO A 171 13.28 -1.87 3.37
C PRO A 171 11.86 -2.16 2.87
N ILE A 172 11.72 -3.10 1.95
CA ILE A 172 10.44 -3.48 1.34
C ILE A 172 10.17 -4.95 1.60
N LEU A 173 8.95 -5.27 2.00
CA LEU A 173 8.43 -6.62 2.17
C LEU A 173 7.23 -6.80 1.26
N VAL A 174 7.18 -7.92 0.55
CA VAL A 174 6.02 -8.36 -0.23
C VAL A 174 5.52 -9.67 0.35
N ALA A 175 4.23 -9.80 0.56
CA ALA A 175 3.58 -11.01 1.03
C ALA A 175 2.30 -11.31 0.25
N GLY A 176 1.88 -12.55 0.23
CA GLY A 176 0.65 -13.00 -0.42
C GLY A 176 0.66 -12.89 -1.94
N GLY A 177 -0.52 -12.84 -2.55
CA GLY A 177 -0.71 -12.61 -3.99
C GLY A 177 -0.18 -13.71 -4.89
N GLY A 178 0.05 -14.93 -4.39
CA GLY A 178 0.56 -16.05 -5.16
C GLY A 178 1.98 -15.86 -5.70
N PHE A 179 2.79 -15.03 -5.06
CA PHE A 179 4.23 -14.93 -5.32
C PHE A 179 5.01 -16.04 -4.59
N ARG A 180 6.21 -16.33 -5.07
CA ARG A 180 7.13 -17.23 -4.34
C ARG A 180 7.81 -16.44 -3.22
N HIS A 181 7.48 -16.82 -2.00
CA HIS A 181 7.99 -16.17 -0.78
C HIS A 181 9.15 -16.92 -0.14
N GLY A 182 9.69 -16.39 0.96
CA GLY A 182 10.77 -17.00 1.74
C GLY A 182 12.17 -16.68 1.23
N SER A 183 12.32 -15.65 0.40
CA SER A 183 13.61 -15.17 -0.08
C SER A 183 13.88 -13.73 0.36
N HIS A 184 15.15 -13.40 0.50
CA HIS A 184 15.65 -12.04 0.68
C HIS A 184 16.43 -11.63 -0.57
N VAL A 185 15.91 -10.66 -1.30
CA VAL A 185 16.55 -10.13 -2.50
C VAL A 185 17.31 -8.87 -2.13
N LYS A 186 18.63 -8.95 -2.17
CA LYS A 186 19.52 -7.79 -1.96
C LYS A 186 19.92 -7.24 -3.32
N HIS A 187 19.66 -5.96 -3.54
CA HIS A 187 20.18 -5.22 -4.69
C HIS A 187 21.53 -4.57 -4.33
N ASP A 188 22.29 -4.21 -5.37
CA ASP A 188 23.51 -3.44 -5.18
C ASP A 188 23.16 -2.04 -4.64
N GLU A 189 23.83 -1.60 -3.59
CA GLU A 189 23.52 -0.33 -2.93
C GLU A 189 23.81 0.91 -3.80
N HIS A 190 24.65 0.75 -4.84
CA HIS A 190 24.99 1.83 -5.77
C HIS A 190 24.15 1.78 -7.08
N VAL A 191 23.47 0.64 -7.32
CA VAL A 191 22.67 0.41 -8.54
C VAL A 191 21.33 -0.22 -8.14
N ASN A 192 20.62 0.43 -7.23
CA ASN A 192 19.27 0.00 -6.86
C ASN A 192 18.31 0.18 -8.04
N PRO A 193 17.51 -0.83 -8.38
CA PRO A 193 16.44 -0.65 -9.34
C PRO A 193 15.39 0.33 -8.79
N PRO A 194 14.75 1.15 -9.64
CA PRO A 194 13.65 1.98 -9.21
C PRO A 194 12.56 1.16 -8.52
N LEU A 195 12.02 1.63 -7.39
CA LEU A 195 10.90 0.99 -6.71
C LEU A 195 9.68 0.81 -7.64
N CYS A 196 9.53 1.69 -8.62
CA CYS A 196 8.51 1.59 -9.65
C CYS A 196 8.57 0.28 -10.46
N ASN A 197 9.75 -0.38 -10.54
CA ASN A 197 9.88 -1.69 -11.17
C ASN A 197 9.08 -2.76 -10.41
N LEU A 198 9.08 -2.70 -9.08
CA LEU A 198 8.26 -3.56 -8.23
C LEU A 198 6.77 -3.30 -8.45
N TYR A 199 6.37 -2.03 -8.54
CA TYR A 199 4.96 -1.69 -8.80
C TYR A 199 4.46 -2.23 -10.14
N VAL A 200 5.28 -2.20 -11.19
CA VAL A 200 4.93 -2.82 -12.48
C VAL A 200 4.63 -4.30 -12.29
N SER A 201 5.49 -5.02 -11.57
CA SER A 201 5.29 -6.47 -11.32
C SER A 201 4.03 -6.75 -10.50
N LEU A 202 3.75 -5.96 -9.45
CA LEU A 202 2.54 -6.08 -8.64
C LEU A 202 1.28 -5.85 -9.48
N VAL A 203 1.26 -4.79 -10.28
CA VAL A 203 0.11 -4.43 -11.12
C VAL A 203 -0.12 -5.46 -12.23
N GLN A 204 0.94 -5.98 -12.86
CA GLN A 204 0.85 -7.07 -13.84
C GLN A 204 0.28 -8.35 -13.22
N LYS A 205 0.70 -8.69 -11.99
CA LYS A 205 0.16 -9.84 -11.24
C LYS A 205 -1.34 -9.70 -10.93
N MET A 206 -1.85 -8.46 -10.82
CA MET A 206 -3.28 -8.16 -10.70
C MET A 206 -4.04 -8.25 -12.03
N GLY A 207 -3.39 -8.63 -13.12
CA GLY A 207 -4.00 -8.75 -14.45
C GLY A 207 -4.13 -7.43 -15.21
N VAL A 208 -3.46 -6.38 -14.77
CA VAL A 208 -3.42 -5.11 -15.51
C VAL A 208 -2.27 -5.12 -16.51
N GLU A 209 -2.59 -4.99 -17.79
CA GLU A 209 -1.60 -4.91 -18.85
C GLU A 209 -0.90 -3.54 -18.79
N THR A 210 0.34 -3.54 -18.33
CA THR A 210 1.19 -2.35 -18.32
C THR A 210 2.66 -2.76 -18.45
N GLU A 211 3.43 -1.98 -19.19
CA GLU A 211 4.87 -2.18 -19.33
C GLU A 211 5.67 -1.20 -18.46
N SER A 212 5.03 -0.15 -17.97
CA SER A 212 5.70 0.90 -17.21
C SER A 212 4.80 1.57 -16.19
N PHE A 213 5.42 2.10 -15.12
CA PHE A 213 4.79 2.94 -14.11
C PHE A 213 5.83 3.95 -13.57
N GLY A 214 5.51 5.22 -13.59
CA GLY A 214 6.40 6.27 -13.09
C GLY A 214 7.78 6.24 -13.75
N GLN A 215 8.82 6.03 -12.96
CA GLN A 215 10.21 5.96 -13.42
C GLN A 215 10.72 4.53 -13.60
N SER A 216 9.82 3.56 -13.78
CA SER A 216 10.23 2.18 -14.03
C SER A 216 11.04 2.05 -15.32
N THR A 217 12.00 1.14 -15.30
CA THR A 217 12.81 0.76 -16.48
C THR A 217 12.40 -0.62 -17.00
N GLN A 218 11.78 -1.43 -16.16
CA GLN A 218 11.29 -2.78 -16.45
C GLN A 218 10.43 -3.28 -15.29
N ALA A 219 9.77 -4.41 -15.42
CA ALA A 219 9.22 -5.14 -14.28
C ALA A 219 10.35 -5.75 -13.45
N LEU A 220 10.20 -5.79 -12.12
CA LEU A 220 11.14 -6.45 -11.23
C LEU A 220 10.79 -7.95 -11.15
N ASN A 221 11.72 -8.81 -11.53
CA ASN A 221 11.55 -10.24 -11.40
C ASN A 221 12.36 -10.76 -10.20
N TRP A 222 11.67 -11.32 -9.20
CA TRP A 222 12.29 -11.90 -8.00
C TRP A 222 11.71 -13.28 -7.63
N SER A 223 10.72 -13.76 -8.35
CA SER A 223 10.00 -15.02 -8.08
C SER A 223 10.22 -16.07 -9.16
#